data_2b3ce256b8fe09c32eebde0b4d306797
#
_entry.id   2b3ce256b8fe09c32eebde0b4d306797
#
_cell.length_a   1.000
_cell.length_b   1.000
_cell.length_c   1.000
_cell.angle_alpha   90.00
_cell.angle_beta   90.00
_cell.angle_gamma   90.00
#
_symmetry.space_group_name_H-M   'P 1'
#
loop_
_entity.id
_entity.type
_entity.pdbx_description
1 polymer ?
#
loop_
_entity_poly.entity_id
_entity_poly.type
_entity_poly.pdbx_seq_one_letter_code
_entity_poly.pdbx_strand_id
1 'polypeptide(L)'
;MTKRKILTAGLALALLGIVAPTSAQAQPARPCDLPPGTPSYVVCTWLATPEEAAAIADFWLGNDGQNLIDASPYPGVMSDCTTDCAPGAEGDGQPHDDGDPDVPPGEVDDPPKCVDGTSGTCAIDPAAIAKAAASAQGQTIKSVAEHGMRVWIDTELADDWKAGKLAEAVQRVGALAAQPGVVGIRFTSQLGYNQTLATTEEIEKFVGETSAALRAALPGKKLAAHTVLPVLGCGSSDVCKSELTKKYPLLNPDTFGGFLSRGQIDQLGLDNGHLATEYTAWNIEAADAQRNQWIEVRAKAWDSYGHIAAEDAVLTAPGSSQLTEDQATKAITDRVVAPLQADAAESVVLWTRWQAGDGTVHRVLGEKLADNATWGQLRKLAAVKPRLATIYDPATPEVDAATDLKKLAEVFGQVYLRSE
;
A
#
# COMPACT_ATOMS: atom_id res chain seq x y z
N MET A 1 -40.27 65.47 16.36
CA MET A 1 -40.21 65.76 14.92
C MET A 1 -38.78 66.19 14.61
N THR A 2 -37.91 65.36 14.13
CA THR A 2 -36.57 65.77 13.68
C THR A 2 -36.18 64.85 12.54
N LYS A 3 -36.20 65.40 11.34
CA LYS A 3 -35.84 64.71 10.09
C LYS A 3 -34.32 64.54 10.02
N ARG A 4 -33.79 63.33 9.90
CA ARG A 4 -32.41 63.05 9.53
C ARG A 4 -32.33 62.77 8.02
N LYS A 5 -31.50 63.63 7.34
CA LYS A 5 -31.13 63.43 5.94
C LYS A 5 -30.13 62.39 5.80
N ILE A 6 -30.38 61.42 4.88
CA ILE A 6 -29.45 60.35 4.48
C ILE A 6 -28.61 60.92 3.32
N LEU A 7 -27.29 61.00 3.52
CA LEU A 7 -26.33 61.33 2.46
C LEU A 7 -25.98 60.00 1.77
N THR A 8 -26.29 59.88 0.51
CA THR A 8 -25.83 58.83 -0.39
C THR A 8 -24.44 59.21 -0.91
N ALA A 9 -23.42 58.51 -0.43
CA ALA A 9 -22.07 58.54 -1.02
C ALA A 9 -21.97 57.44 -2.08
N GLY A 10 -21.84 57.84 -3.34
CA GLY A 10 -21.57 56.91 -4.43
C GLY A 10 -20.14 56.43 -4.39
N LEU A 11 -19.99 55.13 -4.31
CA LEU A 11 -18.71 54.43 -4.41
C LEU A 11 -18.52 53.96 -5.86
N ALA A 12 -17.61 54.60 -6.58
CA ALA A 12 -17.18 54.17 -7.91
C ALA A 12 -16.28 52.92 -7.74
N LEU A 13 -16.76 51.74 -8.14
CA LEU A 13 -15.95 50.55 -8.23
C LEU A 13 -15.11 50.61 -9.51
N ALA A 14 -13.82 50.84 -9.36
CA ALA A 14 -12.84 50.58 -10.42
C ALA A 14 -12.67 49.08 -10.57
N LEU A 15 -13.16 48.51 -11.67
CA LEU A 15 -12.89 47.15 -12.11
C LEU A 15 -11.43 47.05 -12.59
N LEU A 16 -10.53 46.75 -11.69
CA LEU A 16 -9.21 46.19 -12.02
C LEU A 16 -9.41 44.76 -12.50
N GLY A 17 -9.32 44.58 -13.81
CA GLY A 17 -9.26 43.22 -14.41
C GLY A 17 -8.03 42.50 -13.92
N ILE A 18 -8.21 41.63 -12.95
CA ILE A 18 -7.22 40.61 -12.62
C ILE A 18 -7.29 39.59 -13.74
N VAL A 19 -6.38 39.71 -14.70
CA VAL A 19 -6.06 38.61 -15.62
C VAL A 19 -5.48 37.52 -14.75
N ALA A 20 -6.30 36.52 -14.40
CA ALA A 20 -5.80 35.29 -13.81
C ALA A 20 -4.81 34.72 -14.81
N PRO A 21 -3.60 34.34 -14.37
CA PRO A 21 -2.73 33.54 -15.22
C PRO A 21 -3.51 32.28 -15.58
N THR A 22 -3.75 32.10 -16.88
CA THR A 22 -4.19 30.80 -17.40
C THR A 22 -3.15 29.80 -16.90
N SER A 23 -3.53 28.99 -15.92
CA SER A 23 -2.75 27.82 -15.56
C SER A 23 -2.56 27.04 -16.86
N ALA A 24 -1.35 27.08 -17.38
CA ALA A 24 -0.95 26.13 -18.42
C ALA A 24 -1.29 24.77 -17.81
N GLN A 25 -2.29 24.10 -18.38
CA GLN A 25 -2.55 22.73 -18.05
C GLN A 25 -1.24 22.01 -18.40
N ALA A 26 -0.49 21.62 -17.37
CA ALA A 26 0.66 20.78 -17.55
C ALA A 26 0.14 19.56 -18.30
N GLN A 27 0.60 19.35 -19.53
CA GLN A 27 0.35 18.10 -20.21
C GLN A 27 0.88 17.01 -19.27
N PRO A 28 0.12 15.93 -19.03
CA PRO A 28 0.62 14.84 -18.23
C PRO A 28 1.97 14.44 -18.78
N ALA A 29 3.01 14.52 -17.95
CA ALA A 29 4.35 14.14 -18.33
C ALA A 29 4.29 12.68 -18.82
N ARG A 30 4.91 12.40 -19.96
CA ARG A 30 5.10 11.00 -20.35
C ARG A 30 6.04 10.36 -19.34
N PRO A 31 5.98 9.05 -19.13
CA PRO A 31 6.83 8.37 -18.15
C PRO A 31 8.32 8.74 -18.21
N CYS A 32 8.83 9.15 -19.37
CA CYS A 32 10.21 9.57 -19.55
C CYS A 32 10.38 11.06 -19.89
N ASP A 33 9.34 11.89 -19.83
CA ASP A 33 9.41 13.34 -20.04
C ASP A 33 9.75 14.02 -18.71
N LEU A 34 11.01 14.03 -18.34
CA LEU A 34 11.49 14.63 -17.11
C LEU A 34 11.88 16.10 -17.30
N PRO A 35 11.82 16.93 -16.23
CA PRO A 35 12.32 18.29 -16.28
C PRO A 35 13.77 18.37 -16.76
N PRO A 36 14.18 19.40 -17.48
CA PRO A 36 15.56 19.58 -17.93
C PRO A 36 16.54 19.50 -16.77
N GLY A 37 17.54 18.64 -16.89
CA GLY A 37 18.56 18.43 -15.84
C GLY A 37 18.25 17.29 -14.86
N THR A 38 17.06 16.68 -14.98
CA THR A 38 16.75 15.48 -14.20
C THR A 38 17.36 14.27 -14.90
N PRO A 39 18.10 13.42 -14.20
CA PRO A 39 18.60 12.17 -14.77
C PRO A 39 17.44 11.29 -15.25
N SER A 40 17.55 10.80 -16.46
CA SER A 40 16.47 10.11 -17.18
C SER A 40 15.98 8.81 -16.51
N TYR A 41 16.73 8.26 -15.56
CA TYR A 41 16.38 7.04 -14.85
C TYR A 41 15.41 7.26 -13.68
N VAL A 42 15.12 8.49 -13.30
CA VAL A 42 14.35 8.78 -12.08
C VAL A 42 12.88 8.39 -12.17
N VAL A 43 12.28 8.24 -13.33
CA VAL A 43 10.83 7.99 -13.42
C VAL A 43 10.43 6.98 -14.50
N CYS A 44 11.24 6.08 -14.85
CA CYS A 44 10.75 5.02 -15.69
C CYS A 44 10.13 3.93 -14.86
N THR A 45 8.94 3.65 -15.11
CA THR A 45 8.16 3.24 -14.01
C THR A 45 7.48 1.92 -14.28
N TRP A 46 7.66 1.09 -13.34
CA TRP A 46 6.78 0.03 -12.95
C TRP A 46 5.33 0.53 -12.64
N LEU A 47 4.96 1.77 -12.96
CA LEU A 47 3.65 2.34 -12.72
C LEU A 47 2.69 2.03 -13.88
N ALA A 48 1.46 1.74 -13.50
CA ALA A 48 0.45 1.29 -14.45
C ALA A 48 -0.06 2.41 -15.36
N THR A 49 0.09 3.68 -14.97
CA THR A 49 -0.44 4.82 -15.72
C THR A 49 0.50 6.02 -15.77
N PRO A 50 0.42 6.86 -16.83
CA PRO A 50 1.16 8.12 -16.93
C PRO A 50 0.87 9.09 -15.79
N GLU A 51 -0.35 9.07 -15.25
CA GLU A 51 -0.75 9.92 -14.12
C GLU A 51 -0.07 9.50 -12.83
N GLU A 52 0.08 8.20 -12.59
CA GLU A 52 0.84 7.68 -11.45
C GLU A 52 2.32 8.03 -11.56
N ALA A 53 2.88 7.97 -12.77
CA ALA A 53 4.25 8.40 -13.03
C ALA A 53 4.46 9.89 -12.75
N ALA A 54 3.53 10.74 -13.21
CA ALA A 54 3.57 12.18 -12.96
C ALA A 54 3.44 12.50 -11.47
N ALA A 55 2.54 11.85 -10.76
CA ALA A 55 2.35 12.06 -9.32
C ALA A 55 3.59 11.66 -8.51
N ILE A 56 4.28 10.59 -8.91
CA ILE A 56 5.53 10.18 -8.29
C ILE A 56 6.67 11.13 -8.67
N ALA A 57 6.75 11.58 -9.92
CA ALA A 57 7.73 12.57 -10.33
C ALA A 57 7.62 13.85 -9.51
N ASP A 58 6.39 14.37 -9.33
CA ASP A 58 6.13 15.55 -8.52
C ASP A 58 6.48 15.32 -7.03
N PHE A 59 6.22 14.14 -6.52
CA PHE A 59 6.55 13.75 -5.15
C PHE A 59 8.06 13.63 -4.94
N TRP A 60 8.77 12.93 -5.84
CA TRP A 60 10.20 12.64 -5.70
C TRP A 60 11.11 13.80 -6.09
N LEU A 61 10.72 14.61 -7.04
CA LEU A 61 11.53 15.74 -7.50
C LEU A 61 11.37 16.97 -6.61
N GLY A 62 10.32 17.04 -5.78
CA GLY A 62 10.03 18.21 -4.97
C GLY A 62 10.04 19.49 -5.83
N ASN A 63 9.98 20.65 -5.22
CA ASN A 63 10.08 21.91 -5.94
C ASN A 63 11.50 22.19 -6.50
N ASP A 64 12.51 21.50 -6.07
CA ASP A 64 13.91 21.79 -6.36
C ASP A 64 14.55 20.85 -7.38
N GLY A 65 13.93 19.76 -7.73
CA GLY A 65 14.43 18.77 -8.72
C GLY A 65 15.82 18.21 -8.40
N GLN A 66 16.27 18.34 -7.16
CA GLN A 66 17.62 17.95 -6.78
C GLN A 66 17.61 16.91 -5.66
N ASN A 67 18.43 15.86 -5.85
CA ASN A 67 18.98 15.02 -4.81
C ASN A 67 18.21 13.77 -4.35
N LEU A 68 17.19 13.31 -5.06
CA LEU A 68 16.61 11.99 -4.76
C LEU A 68 17.35 10.83 -5.46
N ILE A 69 18.30 11.16 -6.31
CA ILE A 69 19.07 10.20 -7.09
C ILE A 69 19.90 9.28 -6.20
N ASP A 70 20.52 9.85 -5.18
CA ASP A 70 21.36 9.10 -4.23
C ASP A 70 20.52 8.36 -3.18
N ALA A 71 19.23 8.65 -3.10
CA ALA A 71 18.30 8.07 -2.15
C ALA A 71 17.31 7.10 -2.79
N SER A 72 17.49 6.74 -4.07
CA SER A 72 16.58 5.79 -4.72
C SER A 72 16.68 4.42 -4.03
N PRO A 73 15.61 3.99 -3.35
CA PRO A 73 15.59 2.71 -2.65
C PRO A 73 15.31 1.53 -3.58
N TYR A 74 15.18 1.78 -4.88
CA TYR A 74 14.81 0.77 -5.86
C TYR A 74 15.87 0.60 -6.95
N PRO A 75 16.96 -0.15 -6.70
CA PRO A 75 17.98 -0.41 -7.71
C PRO A 75 17.42 -1.07 -8.97
N GLY A 76 16.33 -1.83 -8.86
CA GLY A 76 15.68 -2.46 -9.99
C GLY A 76 14.89 -1.51 -10.91
N VAL A 77 14.49 -0.35 -10.42
CA VAL A 77 13.79 0.66 -11.23
C VAL A 77 14.78 1.42 -12.11
N MET A 78 16.04 1.52 -11.67
CA MET A 78 17.07 2.27 -12.37
C MET A 78 17.61 1.55 -13.60
N SER A 79 17.53 0.22 -13.64
CA SER A 79 18.10 -0.55 -14.75
C SER A 79 17.24 -0.54 -16.03
N ASP A 80 15.92 -0.42 -15.88
CA ASP A 80 15.02 -0.50 -17.03
C ASP A 80 14.88 0.81 -17.80
N CYS A 81 15.34 1.91 -17.22
CA CYS A 81 15.19 3.24 -17.82
C CYS A 81 16.39 3.72 -18.64
N THR A 82 17.55 3.11 -18.46
CA THR A 82 18.79 3.59 -19.08
C THR A 82 18.81 3.39 -20.60
N THR A 83 18.00 2.50 -21.13
CA THR A 83 17.93 2.20 -22.56
C THR A 83 16.86 2.96 -23.31
N ASP A 84 15.71 3.26 -22.68
CA ASP A 84 14.55 3.79 -23.40
C ASP A 84 14.31 5.29 -23.17
N CYS A 85 14.92 5.89 -22.14
CA CYS A 85 14.65 7.27 -21.77
C CYS A 85 15.68 8.30 -22.24
N ALA A 86 16.74 7.89 -22.87
CA ALA A 86 17.75 8.80 -23.43
C ALA A 86 18.01 8.50 -24.91
N PRO A 87 17.20 9.01 -25.83
CA PRO A 87 17.57 8.95 -27.25
C PRO A 87 18.82 9.83 -27.46
N GLY A 88 20.00 9.20 -27.54
CA GLY A 88 21.25 9.86 -27.80
C GLY A 88 22.32 9.83 -26.69
N ALA A 89 22.06 9.24 -25.56
CA ALA A 89 23.13 8.84 -24.65
C ALA A 89 23.73 7.53 -25.19
N GLU A 90 24.73 7.64 -26.03
CA GLU A 90 25.65 6.53 -26.24
C GLU A 90 26.34 6.30 -24.91
N GLY A 91 25.74 5.45 -24.08
CA GLY A 91 26.46 4.89 -22.95
C GLY A 91 27.61 4.11 -23.52
N ASP A 92 28.83 4.62 -23.32
CA ASP A 92 30.01 3.84 -23.45
C ASP A 92 29.85 2.68 -22.46
N GLY A 93 29.40 1.55 -22.97
CA GLY A 93 29.22 0.31 -22.22
C GLY A 93 30.54 -0.29 -21.75
N GLN A 94 31.36 0.54 -21.11
CA GLN A 94 32.52 0.09 -20.36
C GLN A 94 32.04 -0.15 -18.93
N PRO A 95 32.07 -1.39 -18.46
CA PRO A 95 32.01 -1.63 -17.04
C PRO A 95 33.16 -0.82 -16.43
N HIS A 96 32.84 0.09 -15.53
CA HIS A 96 33.86 0.66 -14.64
C HIS A 96 34.40 -0.51 -13.84
N ASP A 97 35.53 -1.02 -14.33
CA ASP A 97 36.40 -1.92 -13.62
C ASP A 97 37.12 -1.07 -12.58
N ASP A 98 36.43 -0.80 -11.47
CA ASP A 98 37.06 -0.25 -10.27
C ASP A 98 37.86 -1.40 -9.65
N GLY A 99 38.96 -1.73 -10.33
CA GLY A 99 39.83 -2.85 -10.00
C GLY A 99 40.29 -2.84 -8.53
N ASP A 100 39.46 -3.42 -7.68
CA ASP A 100 39.95 -3.98 -6.42
C ASP A 100 40.53 -5.36 -6.77
N PRO A 101 41.86 -5.52 -6.76
CA PRO A 101 42.51 -6.75 -7.20
C PRO A 101 42.28 -7.94 -6.26
N ASP A 102 41.59 -7.75 -5.15
CA ASP A 102 41.35 -8.78 -4.14
C ASP A 102 39.92 -9.33 -4.15
N VAL A 103 39.01 -8.86 -5.03
CA VAL A 103 37.71 -9.50 -5.24
C VAL A 103 37.93 -10.62 -6.25
N PRO A 104 37.73 -11.91 -5.85
CA PRO A 104 37.78 -13.00 -6.81
C PRO A 104 36.72 -12.73 -7.90
N PRO A 105 36.98 -13.08 -9.19
CA PRO A 105 36.03 -12.90 -10.27
C PRO A 105 34.70 -13.47 -9.81
N GLY A 106 33.67 -12.58 -9.76
CA GLY A 106 32.41 -12.89 -9.16
C GLY A 106 31.88 -14.21 -9.69
N GLU A 107 31.51 -15.09 -8.79
CA GLU A 107 30.68 -16.23 -9.14
C GLU A 107 29.54 -15.65 -9.97
N VAL A 108 29.45 -16.09 -11.22
CA VAL A 108 28.30 -15.82 -12.06
C VAL A 108 27.12 -16.32 -11.25
N ASP A 109 26.28 -15.39 -10.76
CA ASP A 109 25.14 -15.73 -9.93
C ASP A 109 24.40 -16.85 -10.64
N ASP A 110 24.42 -18.04 -10.04
CA ASP A 110 23.63 -19.15 -10.53
C ASP A 110 22.21 -18.66 -10.70
N PRO A 111 21.55 -18.92 -11.84
CA PRO A 111 20.17 -18.48 -12.03
C PRO A 111 19.34 -18.92 -10.83
N PRO A 112 18.44 -18.08 -10.32
CA PRO A 112 17.71 -18.35 -9.10
C PRO A 112 17.06 -19.73 -9.18
N LYS A 113 17.41 -20.60 -8.24
CA LYS A 113 16.85 -21.95 -8.16
C LYS A 113 15.38 -21.83 -7.80
N CYS A 114 14.51 -22.49 -8.53
CA CYS A 114 13.11 -22.60 -8.14
C CYS A 114 12.99 -23.29 -6.78
N VAL A 115 11.93 -23.03 -6.05
CA VAL A 115 11.72 -23.54 -4.67
C VAL A 115 11.77 -25.07 -4.60
N ASP A 116 11.48 -25.75 -5.70
CA ASP A 116 11.61 -27.21 -5.86
C ASP A 116 13.06 -27.69 -6.14
N GLY A 117 14.02 -26.75 -6.19
CA GLY A 117 15.43 -27.06 -6.46
C GLY A 117 15.76 -27.27 -7.95
N THR A 118 14.79 -27.11 -8.85
CA THR A 118 15.04 -27.19 -10.29
C THR A 118 15.67 -25.88 -10.78
N SER A 119 16.65 -25.98 -11.67
CA SER A 119 17.20 -24.84 -12.39
C SER A 119 16.36 -24.61 -13.64
N GLY A 120 15.65 -23.49 -13.69
CA GLY A 120 14.82 -23.15 -14.84
C GLY A 120 13.89 -21.97 -14.54
N THR A 121 13.01 -21.65 -15.48
CA THR A 121 11.98 -20.63 -15.24
C THR A 121 11.00 -21.18 -14.19
N CYS A 122 10.94 -20.50 -13.04
CA CYS A 122 9.97 -20.79 -11.99
C CYS A 122 8.55 -20.35 -12.38
N ALA A 123 8.23 -20.46 -13.65
CA ALA A 123 6.96 -19.99 -14.21
C ALA A 123 5.78 -20.76 -13.62
N ILE A 124 4.69 -20.04 -13.40
CA ILE A 124 3.43 -20.66 -12.98
C ILE A 124 2.89 -21.51 -14.13
N ASP A 125 2.42 -22.71 -13.79
CA ASP A 125 1.83 -23.65 -14.76
C ASP A 125 0.65 -23.00 -15.51
N PRO A 126 0.70 -22.93 -16.84
CA PRO A 126 -0.40 -22.36 -17.65
C PRO A 126 -1.75 -23.06 -17.42
N ALA A 127 -1.73 -24.38 -17.13
CA ALA A 127 -2.96 -25.11 -16.83
C ALA A 127 -3.54 -24.68 -15.47
N ALA A 128 -2.68 -24.42 -14.48
CA ALA A 128 -3.09 -23.87 -13.18
C ALA A 128 -3.66 -22.45 -13.35
N ILE A 129 -3.06 -21.60 -14.19
CA ILE A 129 -3.58 -20.26 -14.49
C ILE A 129 -4.98 -20.33 -15.11
N ALA A 130 -5.17 -21.20 -16.11
CA ALA A 130 -6.48 -21.38 -16.76
C ALA A 130 -7.53 -21.91 -15.76
N LYS A 131 -7.16 -22.87 -14.91
CA LYS A 131 -8.03 -23.38 -13.84
C LYS A 131 -8.38 -22.29 -12.84
N ALA A 132 -7.42 -21.49 -12.40
CA ALA A 132 -7.63 -20.37 -11.49
C ALA A 132 -8.58 -19.33 -12.09
N ALA A 133 -8.44 -18.99 -13.37
CA ALA A 133 -9.34 -18.05 -14.07
C ALA A 133 -10.80 -18.53 -14.07
N ALA A 134 -11.03 -19.84 -14.15
CA ALA A 134 -12.37 -20.44 -14.13
C ALA A 134 -12.95 -20.60 -12.71
N SER A 135 -12.15 -20.43 -11.67
CA SER A 135 -12.58 -20.55 -10.27
C SER A 135 -13.45 -19.36 -9.83
N ALA A 136 -14.13 -19.49 -8.69
CA ALA A 136 -14.90 -18.39 -8.09
C ALA A 136 -14.02 -17.18 -7.80
N GLN A 137 -12.79 -17.38 -7.28
CA GLN A 137 -11.82 -16.31 -7.05
C GLN A 137 -11.41 -15.65 -8.38
N GLY A 138 -11.11 -16.43 -9.42
CA GLY A 138 -10.76 -15.88 -10.74
C GLY A 138 -11.89 -15.04 -11.36
N GLN A 139 -13.13 -15.49 -11.23
CA GLN A 139 -14.29 -14.71 -11.67
C GLN A 139 -14.48 -13.44 -10.83
N THR A 140 -14.18 -13.51 -9.54
CA THR A 140 -14.19 -12.33 -8.66
C THR A 140 -13.11 -11.33 -9.08
N ILE A 141 -11.88 -11.79 -9.35
CA ILE A 141 -10.78 -10.95 -9.87
C ILE A 141 -11.24 -10.21 -11.15
N LYS A 142 -11.82 -10.95 -12.08
CA LYS A 142 -12.33 -10.37 -13.33
C LYS A 142 -13.39 -9.29 -13.05
N SER A 143 -14.35 -9.57 -12.16
CA SER A 143 -15.38 -8.60 -11.78
C SER A 143 -14.79 -7.35 -11.12
N VAL A 144 -13.79 -7.48 -10.24
CA VAL A 144 -13.09 -6.34 -9.63
C VAL A 144 -12.44 -5.46 -10.71
N ALA A 145 -11.74 -6.08 -11.65
CA ALA A 145 -11.07 -5.37 -12.76
C ALA A 145 -12.07 -4.67 -13.69
N GLU A 146 -13.22 -5.30 -13.99
CA GLU A 146 -14.30 -4.71 -14.78
C GLU A 146 -14.90 -3.45 -14.12
N HIS A 147 -14.83 -3.34 -12.79
CA HIS A 147 -15.24 -2.14 -12.06
C HIS A 147 -14.12 -1.11 -11.90
N GLY A 148 -12.98 -1.30 -12.58
CA GLY A 148 -11.85 -0.36 -12.58
C GLY A 148 -11.06 -0.35 -11.27
N MET A 149 -11.15 -1.40 -10.46
CA MET A 149 -10.37 -1.55 -9.25
C MET A 149 -9.15 -2.45 -9.50
N ARG A 150 -8.05 -2.18 -8.79
CA ARG A 150 -6.86 -3.03 -8.76
C ARG A 150 -7.04 -4.15 -7.73
N VAL A 151 -6.48 -5.32 -8.02
CA VAL A 151 -6.60 -6.50 -7.16
C VAL A 151 -5.26 -6.82 -6.51
N TRP A 152 -5.26 -7.02 -5.20
CA TRP A 152 -4.24 -7.70 -4.46
C TRP A 152 -4.75 -9.08 -4.07
N ILE A 153 -3.93 -10.11 -4.22
CA ILE A 153 -4.22 -11.42 -3.61
C ILE A 153 -3.80 -11.36 -2.15
N ASP A 154 -4.74 -11.64 -1.26
CA ASP A 154 -4.51 -11.65 0.18
C ASP A 154 -4.49 -13.09 0.69
N THR A 155 -3.37 -13.52 1.21
CA THR A 155 -3.15 -14.91 1.62
C THR A 155 -2.21 -15.00 2.82
N GLU A 156 -2.19 -16.16 3.49
CA GLU A 156 -1.26 -16.44 4.57
C GLU A 156 -0.38 -17.64 4.18
N LEU A 157 0.91 -17.41 3.98
CA LEU A 157 1.86 -18.43 3.53
C LEU A 157 2.79 -18.96 4.63
N ALA A 158 2.71 -18.44 5.85
CA ALA A 158 3.61 -18.85 6.93
C ALA A 158 3.44 -20.33 7.31
N ASP A 159 2.22 -20.83 7.33
CA ASP A 159 1.96 -22.25 7.63
C ASP A 159 2.42 -23.17 6.50
N ASP A 160 2.20 -22.80 5.24
CA ASP A 160 2.72 -23.53 4.09
C ASP A 160 4.26 -23.59 4.10
N TRP A 161 4.91 -22.45 4.41
CA TRP A 161 6.36 -22.39 4.54
C TRP A 161 6.88 -23.30 5.65
N LYS A 162 6.27 -23.24 6.84
CA LYS A 162 6.64 -24.14 7.97
C LYS A 162 6.44 -25.61 7.65
N ALA A 163 5.43 -25.93 6.86
CA ALA A 163 5.16 -27.30 6.41
C ALA A 163 6.09 -27.76 5.26
N GLY A 164 7.00 -26.90 4.77
CA GLY A 164 7.86 -27.20 3.62
C GLY A 164 7.12 -27.23 2.28
N LYS A 165 5.96 -26.58 2.19
CA LYS A 165 5.06 -26.57 1.02
C LYS A 165 5.04 -25.24 0.27
N LEU A 166 6.07 -24.40 0.48
CA LEU A 166 6.12 -23.07 -0.13
C LEU A 166 6.00 -23.13 -1.66
N ALA A 167 6.65 -24.10 -2.32
CA ALA A 167 6.58 -24.25 -3.77
C ALA A 167 5.15 -24.47 -4.27
N GLU A 168 4.40 -25.36 -3.62
CA GLU A 168 3.00 -25.63 -3.95
C GLU A 168 2.13 -24.40 -3.70
N ALA A 169 2.37 -23.69 -2.60
CA ALA A 169 1.66 -22.47 -2.24
C ALA A 169 1.92 -21.34 -3.26
N VAL A 170 3.17 -21.16 -3.70
CA VAL A 170 3.55 -20.22 -4.75
C VAL A 170 2.84 -20.52 -6.07
N GLN A 171 2.75 -21.79 -6.47
CA GLN A 171 2.00 -22.17 -7.68
C GLN A 171 0.50 -21.87 -7.53
N ARG A 172 -0.09 -22.20 -6.39
CA ARG A 172 -1.52 -21.95 -6.10
C ARG A 172 -1.85 -20.45 -6.14
N VAL A 173 -1.13 -19.66 -5.37
CA VAL A 173 -1.35 -18.20 -5.27
C VAL A 173 -0.94 -17.52 -6.56
N GLY A 174 0.16 -17.95 -7.17
CA GLY A 174 0.67 -17.44 -8.41
C GLY A 174 -0.29 -17.60 -9.58
N ALA A 175 -1.03 -18.70 -9.63
CA ALA A 175 -2.06 -18.91 -10.65
C ALA A 175 -3.20 -17.87 -10.57
N LEU A 176 -3.58 -17.43 -9.36
CA LEU A 176 -4.51 -16.32 -9.17
C LEU A 176 -3.84 -14.98 -9.49
N ALA A 177 -2.62 -14.77 -9.02
CA ALA A 177 -1.90 -13.51 -9.21
C ALA A 177 -1.50 -13.25 -10.68
N ALA A 178 -1.41 -14.28 -11.52
CA ALA A 178 -1.19 -14.15 -12.95
C ALA A 178 -2.41 -13.61 -13.72
N GLN A 179 -3.59 -13.52 -13.08
CA GLN A 179 -4.79 -13.00 -13.74
C GLN A 179 -4.65 -11.50 -14.04
N PRO A 180 -5.26 -11.02 -15.15
CA PRO A 180 -5.32 -9.60 -15.45
C PRO A 180 -5.97 -8.79 -14.31
N GLY A 181 -5.45 -7.60 -14.04
CA GLY A 181 -5.96 -6.73 -12.97
C GLY A 181 -5.35 -6.99 -11.58
N VAL A 182 -4.62 -8.10 -11.40
CA VAL A 182 -3.87 -8.34 -10.15
C VAL A 182 -2.56 -7.59 -10.19
N VAL A 183 -2.32 -6.73 -9.21
CA VAL A 183 -1.12 -5.90 -9.10
C VAL A 183 -0.09 -6.45 -8.12
N GLY A 184 -0.53 -7.25 -7.14
CA GLY A 184 0.39 -7.78 -6.14
C GLY A 184 -0.20 -8.86 -5.25
N ILE A 185 0.62 -9.33 -4.32
CA ILE A 185 0.30 -10.37 -3.35
C ILE A 185 0.66 -9.87 -1.96
N ARG A 186 -0.30 -9.84 -1.04
CA ARG A 186 -0.01 -9.78 0.38
C ARG A 186 0.09 -11.22 0.88
N PHE A 187 1.30 -11.65 1.19
CA PHE A 187 1.58 -13.06 1.43
C PHE A 187 1.53 -13.46 2.91
N THR A 188 1.33 -12.48 3.81
CA THR A 188 1.15 -12.70 5.24
C THR A 188 0.46 -11.53 5.91
N SER A 189 -0.33 -11.83 6.94
CA SER A 189 -1.03 -10.87 7.79
C SER A 189 -0.58 -11.00 9.24
N GLN A 190 -0.56 -9.87 9.97
CA GLN A 190 -0.17 -9.80 11.38
C GLN A 190 1.17 -10.48 11.68
N LEU A 191 2.13 -10.36 10.76
CA LEU A 191 3.45 -10.98 10.85
C LEU A 191 4.13 -10.63 12.18
N GLY A 192 4.57 -11.64 12.93
CA GLY A 192 5.15 -11.50 14.26
C GLY A 192 4.13 -11.27 15.39
N TYR A 193 2.93 -10.78 15.11
CA TYR A 193 1.87 -10.58 16.08
C TYR A 193 1.03 -11.85 16.33
N ASN A 194 0.71 -12.58 15.27
CA ASN A 194 -0.09 -13.82 15.32
C ASN A 194 0.67 -15.03 15.91
N GLN A 195 1.97 -14.87 16.20
CA GLN A 195 2.84 -15.89 16.78
C GLN A 195 2.99 -17.19 15.95
N THR A 196 2.59 -17.17 14.70
CA THR A 196 2.83 -18.30 13.78
C THR A 196 4.33 -18.58 13.64
N LEU A 197 5.15 -17.53 13.63
CA LEU A 197 6.61 -17.58 13.64
C LEU A 197 7.11 -17.18 15.04
N ALA A 198 8.01 -17.97 15.62
CA ALA A 198 8.35 -17.87 17.03
C ALA A 198 9.58 -16.98 17.31
N THR A 199 10.42 -16.72 16.31
CA THR A 199 11.64 -15.92 16.45
C THR A 199 11.80 -14.91 15.32
N THR A 200 12.64 -13.91 15.55
CA THR A 200 13.00 -12.91 14.52
C THR A 200 13.68 -13.58 13.33
N GLU A 201 14.54 -14.56 13.58
CA GLU A 201 15.25 -15.32 12.54
C GLU A 201 14.28 -16.13 11.66
N GLU A 202 13.24 -16.72 12.25
CA GLU A 202 12.17 -17.38 11.48
C GLU A 202 11.42 -16.40 10.61
N ILE A 203 11.10 -15.21 11.15
CA ILE A 203 10.42 -14.15 10.40
C ILE A 203 11.28 -13.68 9.23
N GLU A 204 12.55 -13.40 9.46
CA GLU A 204 13.48 -12.95 8.41
C GLU A 204 13.65 -14.01 7.33
N LYS A 205 13.81 -15.27 7.73
CA LYS A 205 13.93 -16.39 6.81
C LYS A 205 12.65 -16.59 5.99
N PHE A 206 11.50 -16.60 6.64
CA PHE A 206 10.20 -16.72 5.98
C PHE A 206 10.00 -15.61 4.94
N VAL A 207 10.20 -14.35 5.31
CA VAL A 207 10.04 -13.22 4.39
C VAL A 207 11.04 -13.32 3.25
N GLY A 208 12.31 -13.63 3.53
CA GLY A 208 13.36 -13.76 2.52
C GLY A 208 13.06 -14.86 1.50
N GLU A 209 12.77 -16.07 1.96
CA GLU A 209 12.50 -17.21 1.09
C GLU A 209 11.18 -17.04 0.30
N THR A 210 10.14 -16.54 0.96
CA THR A 210 8.84 -16.35 0.31
C THR A 210 8.88 -15.24 -0.73
N SER A 211 9.51 -14.11 -0.42
CA SER A 211 9.65 -13.02 -1.39
C SER A 211 10.48 -13.43 -2.60
N ALA A 212 11.61 -14.13 -2.38
CA ALA A 212 12.43 -14.64 -3.47
C ALA A 212 11.66 -15.61 -4.38
N ALA A 213 10.90 -16.55 -3.78
CA ALA A 213 10.10 -17.51 -4.53
C ALA A 213 8.99 -16.84 -5.36
N LEU A 214 8.27 -15.88 -4.75
CA LEU A 214 7.21 -15.14 -5.44
C LEU A 214 7.75 -14.26 -6.57
N ARG A 215 8.89 -13.55 -6.35
CA ARG A 215 9.50 -12.73 -7.40
C ARG A 215 10.02 -13.58 -8.57
N ALA A 216 10.60 -14.75 -8.28
CA ALA A 216 11.04 -15.67 -9.33
C ALA A 216 9.87 -16.22 -10.17
N ALA A 217 8.74 -16.52 -9.53
CA ALA A 217 7.56 -17.07 -10.22
C ALA A 217 6.71 -16.01 -10.92
N LEU A 218 6.70 -14.79 -10.42
CA LEU A 218 5.80 -13.69 -10.83
C LEU A 218 6.56 -12.37 -10.93
N PRO A 219 7.52 -12.26 -11.84
CA PRO A 219 8.26 -11.02 -12.03
C PRO A 219 7.30 -9.87 -12.34
N GLY A 220 7.52 -8.71 -11.69
CA GLY A 220 6.69 -7.53 -11.86
C GLY A 220 5.42 -7.47 -11.00
N LYS A 221 5.13 -8.48 -10.17
CA LYS A 221 4.09 -8.37 -9.15
C LYS A 221 4.65 -7.77 -7.87
N LYS A 222 3.91 -6.84 -7.27
CA LYS A 222 4.26 -6.25 -5.98
C LYS A 222 4.05 -7.25 -4.86
N LEU A 223 4.89 -7.19 -3.84
CA LEU A 223 4.79 -8.03 -2.64
C LEU A 223 4.47 -7.19 -1.42
N ALA A 224 3.55 -7.65 -0.60
CA ALA A 224 3.15 -6.98 0.62
C ALA A 224 3.16 -7.94 1.82
N ALA A 225 3.45 -7.39 2.98
CA ALA A 225 3.24 -8.00 4.28
C ALA A 225 2.47 -7.03 5.17
N HIS A 226 1.70 -7.55 6.11
CA HIS A 226 1.02 -6.75 7.12
C HIS A 226 1.50 -7.11 8.52
N THR A 227 1.60 -6.11 9.39
CA THR A 227 2.01 -6.28 10.79
C THR A 227 1.40 -5.23 11.70
N VAL A 228 1.63 -5.41 13.00
CA VAL A 228 1.36 -4.44 14.06
C VAL A 228 2.69 -3.99 14.63
N LEU A 229 2.96 -2.69 14.70
CA LEU A 229 4.20 -2.16 15.29
C LEU A 229 3.88 -1.21 16.45
N PRO A 230 3.56 -1.74 17.62
CA PRO A 230 3.01 -0.96 18.75
C PRO A 230 3.97 0.13 19.22
N VAL A 231 5.27 -0.10 19.16
CA VAL A 231 6.28 0.87 19.59
C VAL A 231 6.17 2.21 18.88
N LEU A 232 5.71 2.21 17.62
CA LEU A 232 5.54 3.43 16.82
C LEU A 232 4.48 4.39 17.41
N GLY A 233 3.47 3.85 18.10
CA GLY A 233 2.44 4.66 18.76
C GLY A 233 2.88 5.36 20.03
N CYS A 234 4.03 4.99 20.61
CA CYS A 234 4.52 5.54 21.87
C CYS A 234 4.99 7.01 21.80
N GLY A 235 5.27 7.53 20.59
CA GLY A 235 5.84 8.86 20.43
C GLY A 235 7.14 9.03 21.21
N SER A 236 7.24 10.05 22.07
CA SER A 236 8.42 10.32 22.90
C SER A 236 8.49 9.55 24.22
N SER A 237 7.52 8.66 24.51
CA SER A 237 7.49 7.94 25.78
C SER A 237 8.44 6.74 25.80
N ASP A 238 9.61 6.88 26.42
CA ASP A 238 10.59 5.79 26.53
C ASP A 238 10.07 4.62 27.39
N VAL A 239 9.23 4.89 28.37
CA VAL A 239 8.60 3.85 29.21
C VAL A 239 7.68 2.99 28.36
N CYS A 240 6.80 3.61 27.57
CA CYS A 240 5.92 2.92 26.62
C CYS A 240 6.74 2.07 25.64
N LYS A 241 7.76 2.65 25.00
CA LYS A 241 8.64 1.94 24.05
C LYS A 241 9.28 0.71 24.72
N SER A 242 9.86 0.88 25.89
CA SER A 242 10.52 -0.21 26.62
C SER A 242 9.56 -1.34 27.00
N GLU A 243 8.36 -1.01 27.48
CA GLU A 243 7.39 -2.02 27.90
C GLU A 243 6.78 -2.75 26.71
N LEU A 244 6.43 -2.04 25.63
CA LEU A 244 5.90 -2.67 24.44
C LEU A 244 6.93 -3.51 23.68
N THR A 245 8.21 -3.10 23.67
CA THR A 245 9.30 -3.94 23.14
C THR A 245 9.43 -5.25 23.91
N LYS A 246 9.31 -5.21 25.24
CA LYS A 246 9.36 -6.43 26.07
C LYS A 246 8.12 -7.30 25.86
N LYS A 247 6.95 -6.69 25.72
CA LYS A 247 5.69 -7.40 25.51
C LYS A 247 5.59 -8.05 24.13
N TYR A 248 6.14 -7.39 23.11
CA TYR A 248 6.07 -7.79 21.71
C TYR A 248 7.47 -7.84 21.07
N PRO A 249 8.36 -8.76 21.50
CA PRO A 249 9.76 -8.75 21.10
C PRO A 249 9.98 -9.01 19.60
N LEU A 250 9.02 -9.63 18.93
CA LEU A 250 9.07 -9.92 17.48
C LEU A 250 8.66 -8.72 16.61
N LEU A 251 8.02 -7.70 17.21
CA LEU A 251 7.48 -6.55 16.48
C LEU A 251 8.47 -5.37 16.52
N ASN A 252 9.70 -5.64 16.07
CA ASN A 252 10.77 -4.66 16.03
C ASN A 252 10.69 -3.82 14.75
N PRO A 253 10.51 -2.48 14.84
CA PRO A 253 10.48 -1.62 13.66
C PRO A 253 11.69 -1.73 12.73
N ASP A 254 12.89 -1.99 13.26
CA ASP A 254 14.09 -2.08 12.44
C ASP A 254 14.11 -3.35 11.57
N THR A 255 13.58 -4.47 12.08
CA THR A 255 13.40 -5.70 11.30
C THR A 255 12.47 -5.45 10.11
N PHE A 256 11.31 -4.81 10.35
CA PHE A 256 10.34 -4.55 9.29
C PHE A 256 10.82 -3.48 8.30
N GLY A 257 11.49 -2.45 8.77
CA GLY A 257 12.17 -1.47 7.91
C GLY A 257 13.24 -2.14 7.03
N GLY A 258 13.93 -3.15 7.56
CA GLY A 258 14.88 -3.97 6.82
C GLY A 258 14.27 -4.72 5.63
N PHE A 259 13.02 -5.19 5.74
CA PHE A 259 12.34 -5.85 4.60
C PHE A 259 12.05 -4.88 3.45
N LEU A 260 11.66 -3.65 3.78
CA LEU A 260 11.48 -2.59 2.79
C LEU A 260 12.81 -2.22 2.14
N SER A 261 13.82 -1.90 2.93
CA SER A 261 15.11 -1.42 2.41
C SER A 261 15.89 -2.46 1.60
N ARG A 262 15.67 -3.75 1.84
CA ARG A 262 16.25 -4.85 1.03
C ARG A 262 15.39 -5.22 -0.17
N GLY A 263 14.25 -4.52 -0.41
CA GLY A 263 13.34 -4.83 -1.50
C GLY A 263 12.65 -6.19 -1.39
N GLN A 264 12.59 -6.78 -0.19
CA GLN A 264 11.89 -8.05 0.03
C GLN A 264 10.38 -7.87 -0.05
N ILE A 265 9.88 -6.72 0.40
CA ILE A 265 8.49 -6.29 0.22
C ILE A 265 8.45 -4.90 -0.39
N ASP A 266 7.41 -4.64 -1.19
CA ASP A 266 7.14 -3.34 -1.82
C ASP A 266 6.10 -2.54 -1.05
N GLN A 267 5.33 -3.20 -0.18
CA GLN A 267 4.29 -2.58 0.62
C GLN A 267 4.27 -3.20 2.01
N LEU A 268 4.30 -2.36 3.03
CA LEU A 268 4.09 -2.73 4.41
C LEU A 268 2.74 -2.22 4.88
N GLY A 269 1.84 -3.13 5.26
CA GLY A 269 0.60 -2.80 5.95
C GLY A 269 0.87 -2.62 7.45
N LEU A 270 0.43 -1.50 8.01
CA LEU A 270 0.51 -1.24 9.44
C LEU A 270 -0.89 -1.12 10.02
N ASP A 271 -1.22 -2.01 10.93
CA ASP A 271 -2.48 -1.92 11.66
C ASP A 271 -2.56 -0.59 12.43
N ASN A 272 -3.70 0.08 12.31
CA ASN A 272 -3.87 1.43 12.78
C ASN A 272 -4.80 1.54 14.01
N GLY A 273 -5.39 0.45 14.45
CA GLY A 273 -6.39 0.48 15.51
C GLY A 273 -6.35 -0.69 16.49
N HIS A 274 -5.64 -1.74 16.15
CA HIS A 274 -5.69 -3.02 16.87
C HIS A 274 -5.26 -2.89 18.35
N LEU A 275 -4.26 -2.05 18.63
CA LEU A 275 -3.74 -1.83 19.96
C LEU A 275 -4.17 -0.50 20.60
N ALA A 276 -5.22 0.13 20.09
CA ALA A 276 -5.64 1.46 20.53
C ALA A 276 -5.84 1.59 22.05
N THR A 277 -6.28 0.53 22.73
CA THR A 277 -6.51 0.52 24.19
C THR A 277 -5.24 0.29 25.01
N GLU A 278 -4.19 -0.22 24.45
CA GLU A 278 -2.92 -0.50 25.16
C GLU A 278 -2.24 0.78 25.63
N TYR A 279 -2.32 1.85 24.85
CA TYR A 279 -1.62 3.11 25.11
C TYR A 279 -2.16 3.91 26.27
N THR A 280 -3.38 3.62 26.73
CA THR A 280 -4.01 4.29 27.87
C THR A 280 -3.21 4.11 29.15
N ALA A 281 -2.45 3.01 29.28
CA ALA A 281 -1.56 2.76 30.42
C ALA A 281 -0.47 3.84 30.58
N TRP A 282 -0.14 4.56 29.51
CA TRP A 282 0.86 5.64 29.50
C TRP A 282 0.24 7.02 29.24
N ASN A 283 -1.09 7.16 29.44
CA ASN A 283 -1.85 8.38 29.16
C ASN A 283 -1.69 8.87 27.69
N ILE A 284 -1.58 7.94 26.75
CA ILE A 284 -1.57 8.22 25.32
C ILE A 284 -2.95 7.83 24.77
N GLU A 285 -3.68 8.81 24.28
CA GLU A 285 -4.96 8.58 23.65
C GLU A 285 -4.79 7.83 22.33
N ALA A 286 -5.79 7.04 21.93
CA ALA A 286 -5.72 6.24 20.70
C ALA A 286 -5.42 7.07 19.43
N ALA A 287 -6.00 8.26 19.34
CA ALA A 287 -5.74 9.20 18.24
C ALA A 287 -4.31 9.74 18.25
N ASP A 288 -3.73 9.94 19.44
CA ASP A 288 -2.35 10.37 19.58
C ASP A 288 -1.37 9.24 19.24
N ALA A 289 -1.67 8.02 19.66
CA ALA A 289 -0.87 6.86 19.30
C ALA A 289 -0.84 6.65 17.78
N GLN A 290 -1.98 6.78 17.13
CA GLN A 290 -2.09 6.73 15.67
C GLN A 290 -1.28 7.83 14.99
N ARG A 291 -1.40 9.07 15.44
CA ARG A 291 -0.61 10.19 14.93
C ARG A 291 0.89 9.96 15.12
N ASN A 292 1.30 9.47 16.30
CA ASN A 292 2.69 9.14 16.59
C ASN A 292 3.24 8.08 15.63
N GLN A 293 2.46 7.03 15.33
CA GLN A 293 2.84 6.00 14.36
C GLN A 293 3.22 6.61 13.00
N TRP A 294 2.41 7.51 12.47
CA TRP A 294 2.70 8.13 11.17
C TRP A 294 3.86 9.11 11.21
N ILE A 295 4.07 9.81 12.33
CA ILE A 295 5.26 10.64 12.54
C ILE A 295 6.53 9.76 12.54
N GLU A 296 6.51 8.63 13.24
CA GLU A 296 7.65 7.69 13.30
C GLU A 296 7.91 7.01 11.95
N VAL A 297 6.86 6.65 11.19
CA VAL A 297 7.01 6.11 9.82
C VAL A 297 7.76 7.10 8.94
N ARG A 298 7.39 8.38 8.96
CA ARG A 298 8.09 9.43 8.23
C ARG A 298 9.51 9.66 8.74
N ALA A 299 9.70 9.68 10.05
CA ALA A 299 11.02 9.87 10.65
C ALA A 299 12.00 8.73 10.28
N LYS A 300 11.48 7.53 10.03
CA LYS A 300 12.25 6.38 9.52
C LYS A 300 12.40 6.39 8.01
N ALA A 301 11.80 7.33 7.32
CA ALA A 301 11.74 7.45 5.86
C ALA A 301 11.21 6.17 5.15
N TRP A 302 10.31 5.43 5.80
CA TRP A 302 9.76 4.21 5.21
C TRP A 302 8.87 4.47 4.00
N ASP A 303 8.22 5.62 3.97
CA ASP A 303 7.49 6.12 2.80
C ASP A 303 8.41 6.33 1.57
N SER A 304 9.73 6.45 1.80
CA SER A 304 10.75 6.49 0.75
C SER A 304 11.23 5.10 0.29
N TYR A 305 10.94 4.06 1.07
CA TYR A 305 11.41 2.70 0.79
C TYR A 305 10.33 1.79 0.22
N GLY A 306 9.09 2.22 0.21
CA GLY A 306 8.03 1.38 -0.27
C GLY A 306 6.65 2.00 -0.09
N HIS A 307 5.66 1.22 -0.47
CA HIS A 307 4.27 1.58 -0.36
C HIS A 307 3.78 1.19 1.04
N ILE A 308 3.44 2.17 1.87
CA ILE A 308 2.90 1.96 3.20
C ILE A 308 1.37 1.97 3.14
N ALA A 309 0.75 0.92 3.67
CA ALA A 309 -0.70 0.81 3.81
C ALA A 309 -1.09 0.82 5.29
N ALA A 310 -2.11 1.60 5.63
CA ALA A 310 -2.75 1.56 6.92
C ALA A 310 -3.97 0.64 6.87
N GLU A 311 -4.14 -0.22 7.86
CA GLU A 311 -5.32 -1.06 8.01
C GLU A 311 -6.10 -0.66 9.25
N ASP A 312 -7.40 -0.58 9.14
CA ASP A 312 -8.27 -0.22 10.24
C ASP A 312 -9.57 -1.04 10.24
N ALA A 313 -9.65 -1.97 11.19
CA ALA A 313 -10.84 -2.78 11.43
C ALA A 313 -11.88 -2.09 12.35
N VAL A 314 -11.53 -0.97 12.97
CA VAL A 314 -12.39 -0.30 13.98
C VAL A 314 -13.70 0.18 13.37
N LEU A 315 -13.68 0.57 12.09
CA LEU A 315 -14.90 0.98 11.39
C LEU A 315 -15.91 -0.17 11.22
N THR A 316 -15.50 -1.40 11.44
CA THR A 316 -16.33 -2.60 11.30
C THR A 316 -16.84 -3.15 12.62
N ALA A 317 -16.71 -2.43 13.73
CA ALA A 317 -17.25 -2.88 15.02
C ALA A 317 -18.74 -3.25 14.90
N PRO A 318 -19.24 -4.21 15.69
CA PRO A 318 -20.65 -4.58 15.68
C PRO A 318 -21.54 -3.34 15.86
N GLY A 319 -22.49 -3.14 14.95
CA GLY A 319 -23.37 -1.96 14.97
C GLY A 319 -22.71 -0.65 14.53
N SER A 320 -21.48 -0.66 14.01
CA SER A 320 -20.81 0.55 13.50
C SER A 320 -21.57 1.22 12.35
N SER A 321 -22.39 0.45 11.63
CA SER A 321 -23.32 0.97 10.64
C SER A 321 -24.32 2.00 11.19
N GLN A 322 -24.39 2.14 12.49
CA GLN A 322 -25.29 3.04 13.21
C GLN A 322 -24.61 4.32 13.71
N LEU A 323 -23.40 4.63 13.25
CA LEU A 323 -22.74 5.89 13.63
C LEU A 323 -23.58 7.09 13.18
N THR A 324 -23.62 8.13 14.04
CA THR A 324 -24.15 9.44 13.64
C THR A 324 -23.24 10.11 12.62
N GLU A 325 -23.72 11.15 11.92
CA GLU A 325 -22.90 11.92 10.96
C GLU A 325 -21.61 12.46 11.58
N ASP A 326 -21.70 12.99 12.80
CA ASP A 326 -20.53 13.54 13.50
C ASP A 326 -19.53 12.44 13.89
N GLN A 327 -20.02 11.31 14.39
CA GLN A 327 -19.17 10.16 14.71
C GLN A 327 -18.50 9.59 13.47
N ALA A 328 -19.24 9.45 12.39
CA ALA A 328 -18.73 8.97 11.10
C ALA A 328 -17.69 9.93 10.54
N THR A 329 -17.96 11.25 10.58
CA THR A 329 -17.02 12.29 10.14
C THR A 329 -15.72 12.20 10.94
N LYS A 330 -15.81 12.09 12.28
CA LYS A 330 -14.64 11.96 13.13
C LYS A 330 -13.86 10.68 12.83
N ALA A 331 -14.53 9.53 12.75
CA ALA A 331 -13.89 8.25 12.49
C ALA A 331 -13.15 8.23 11.14
N ILE A 332 -13.80 8.71 10.08
CA ILE A 332 -13.18 8.78 8.76
C ILE A 332 -12.02 9.79 8.73
N THR A 333 -12.17 10.93 9.40
CA THR A 333 -11.09 11.93 9.48
C THR A 333 -9.87 11.35 10.19
N ASP A 334 -10.05 10.77 11.37
CA ASP A 334 -8.95 10.29 12.18
C ASP A 334 -8.28 9.05 11.57
N ARG A 335 -9.06 8.15 10.96
CA ARG A 335 -8.60 6.81 10.57
C ARG A 335 -8.21 6.69 9.09
N VAL A 336 -8.80 7.51 8.24
CA VAL A 336 -8.59 7.43 6.79
C VAL A 336 -7.89 8.68 6.27
N VAL A 337 -8.44 9.85 6.59
CA VAL A 337 -7.92 11.11 6.02
C VAL A 337 -6.57 11.47 6.62
N ALA A 338 -6.42 11.37 7.94
CA ALA A 338 -5.19 11.77 8.62
C ALA A 338 -3.94 11.00 8.16
N PRO A 339 -3.94 9.66 8.03
CA PRO A 339 -2.81 8.93 7.48
C PRO A 339 -2.44 9.35 6.05
N LEU A 340 -3.45 9.58 5.20
CA LEU A 340 -3.24 10.00 3.81
C LEU A 340 -2.72 11.42 3.69
N GLN A 341 -3.20 12.35 4.53
CA GLN A 341 -2.77 13.75 4.54
C GLN A 341 -1.38 13.95 5.15
N ALA A 342 -0.98 13.07 6.06
CA ALA A 342 0.37 13.08 6.62
C ALA A 342 1.44 12.66 5.60
N ASP A 343 1.04 12.20 4.41
CA ASP A 343 1.90 11.59 3.38
C ASP A 343 2.78 10.45 3.91
N ALA A 344 2.37 9.85 5.02
CA ALA A 344 3.05 8.72 5.63
C ALA A 344 2.42 7.37 5.25
N ALA A 345 1.15 7.38 4.80
CA ALA A 345 0.48 6.21 4.27
C ALA A 345 0.14 6.44 2.79
N GLU A 346 0.67 5.61 1.92
CA GLU A 346 0.35 5.62 0.49
C GLU A 346 -1.09 5.20 0.21
N SER A 347 -1.61 4.30 1.00
CA SER A 347 -3.00 3.86 0.92
C SER A 347 -3.55 3.49 2.29
N VAL A 348 -4.87 3.50 2.40
CA VAL A 348 -5.59 3.01 3.57
C VAL A 348 -6.45 1.82 3.17
N VAL A 349 -6.27 0.71 3.87
CA VAL A 349 -7.03 -0.52 3.67
C VAL A 349 -8.07 -0.65 4.77
N LEU A 350 -9.32 -0.84 4.40
CA LEU A 350 -10.44 -0.97 5.33
C LEU A 350 -11.08 -2.36 5.23
N TRP A 351 -11.30 -2.98 6.37
CA TRP A 351 -12.29 -4.04 6.47
C TRP A 351 -13.69 -3.44 6.35
N THR A 352 -14.36 -3.67 5.25
CA THR A 352 -15.75 -3.18 5.07
C THR A 352 -16.79 -4.20 5.49
N ARG A 353 -16.40 -5.47 5.52
CA ARG A 353 -17.21 -6.57 6.03
C ARG A 353 -16.34 -7.76 6.40
N TRP A 354 -16.59 -8.35 7.54
CA TRP A 354 -16.05 -9.66 7.90
C TRP A 354 -17.02 -10.41 8.83
N GLN A 355 -16.95 -11.72 8.81
CA GLN A 355 -17.78 -12.57 9.64
C GLN A 355 -16.90 -13.29 10.66
N ALA A 356 -17.22 -13.13 11.94
CA ALA A 356 -16.56 -13.84 13.02
C ALA A 356 -16.98 -15.31 13.05
N GLY A 357 -16.17 -16.17 13.71
CA GLY A 357 -16.43 -17.60 13.79
C GLY A 357 -17.74 -17.97 14.53
N ASP A 358 -18.28 -17.06 15.34
CA ASP A 358 -19.59 -17.21 16.00
C ASP A 358 -20.79 -16.81 15.11
N GLY A 359 -20.51 -16.40 13.86
CA GLY A 359 -21.50 -15.92 12.91
C GLY A 359 -21.79 -14.42 12.99
N THR A 360 -21.19 -13.69 13.94
CA THR A 360 -21.33 -12.24 14.05
C THR A 360 -20.75 -11.57 12.81
N VAL A 361 -21.53 -10.68 12.18
CA VAL A 361 -21.09 -9.94 11.00
C VAL A 361 -20.77 -8.49 11.36
N HIS A 362 -19.57 -8.08 11.04
CA HIS A 362 -19.09 -6.70 11.16
C HIS A 362 -19.18 -6.01 9.81
N ARG A 363 -19.69 -4.77 9.77
CA ARG A 363 -19.95 -4.04 8.53
C ARG A 363 -19.65 -2.57 8.68
N VAL A 364 -19.12 -1.96 7.63
CA VAL A 364 -19.09 -0.50 7.46
C VAL A 364 -20.42 0.01 6.88
N LEU A 365 -20.97 -0.69 5.92
CA LEU A 365 -22.32 -0.42 5.38
C LEU A 365 -23.41 -0.97 6.29
N GLY A 366 -24.64 -0.54 6.07
CA GLY A 366 -25.80 -1.20 6.63
C GLY A 366 -26.03 -2.59 6.02
N GLU A 367 -26.96 -3.33 6.59
CA GLU A 367 -27.37 -4.64 6.04
C GLU A 367 -27.76 -4.53 4.57
N LYS A 368 -27.41 -5.55 3.79
CA LYS A 368 -27.67 -5.61 2.35
C LYS A 368 -27.12 -4.39 1.60
N LEU A 369 -25.94 -3.90 2.05
CA LEU A 369 -25.24 -2.76 1.46
C LEU A 369 -26.01 -1.43 1.56
N ALA A 370 -26.91 -1.29 2.52
CA ALA A 370 -27.63 -0.05 2.73
C ALA A 370 -26.65 1.11 3.07
N ASP A 371 -26.89 2.25 2.46
CA ASP A 371 -26.13 3.46 2.76
C ASP A 371 -26.35 3.91 4.21
N ASN A 372 -25.30 4.45 4.81
CA ASN A 372 -25.31 5.03 6.14
C ASN A 372 -24.36 6.23 6.21
N ALA A 373 -24.25 6.86 7.38
CA ALA A 373 -23.39 8.01 7.58
C ALA A 373 -21.92 7.73 7.24
N THR A 374 -21.39 6.57 7.65
CA THR A 374 -19.99 6.17 7.39
C THR A 374 -19.72 6.07 5.88
N TRP A 375 -20.62 5.39 5.16
CA TRP A 375 -20.49 5.27 3.71
C TRP A 375 -20.61 6.61 2.99
N GLY A 376 -21.50 7.48 3.49
CA GLY A 376 -21.65 8.86 3.01
C GLY A 376 -20.34 9.66 3.13
N GLN A 377 -19.62 9.52 4.24
CA GLN A 377 -18.32 10.18 4.43
C GLN A 377 -17.24 9.59 3.53
N LEU A 378 -17.16 8.27 3.40
CA LEU A 378 -16.20 7.60 2.50
C LEU A 378 -16.39 8.05 1.03
N ARG A 379 -17.62 8.18 0.55
CA ARG A 379 -17.89 8.67 -0.81
C ARG A 379 -17.38 10.11 -1.06
N LYS A 380 -17.24 10.92 -0.03
CA LYS A 380 -16.66 12.27 -0.17
C LYS A 380 -15.16 12.24 -0.49
N LEU A 381 -14.50 11.09 -0.33
CA LEU A 381 -13.09 10.89 -0.59
C LEU A 381 -12.79 10.48 -2.05
N ALA A 382 -13.68 10.77 -2.99
CA ALA A 382 -13.53 10.36 -4.39
C ALA A 382 -12.19 10.79 -5.04
N ALA A 383 -11.64 11.93 -4.63
CA ALA A 383 -10.36 12.43 -5.13
C ALA A 383 -9.16 11.52 -4.76
N VAL A 384 -9.27 10.76 -3.68
CA VAL A 384 -8.22 9.83 -3.22
C VAL A 384 -8.62 8.35 -3.38
N LYS A 385 -9.65 8.08 -4.15
CA LYS A 385 -10.14 6.72 -4.41
C LYS A 385 -9.04 5.72 -4.79
N PRO A 386 -8.03 6.04 -5.62
CA PRO A 386 -6.94 5.12 -5.95
C PRO A 386 -6.10 4.70 -4.74
N ARG A 387 -6.12 5.49 -3.67
CA ARG A 387 -5.41 5.26 -2.41
C ARG A 387 -6.30 4.58 -1.35
N LEU A 388 -7.56 4.28 -1.67
CA LEU A 388 -8.50 3.58 -0.80
C LEU A 388 -8.62 2.13 -1.25
N ALA A 389 -8.39 1.21 -0.33
CA ALA A 389 -8.51 -0.21 -0.54
C ALA A 389 -9.48 -0.84 0.46
N THR A 390 -10.06 -1.96 0.09
CA THR A 390 -10.88 -2.78 0.99
C THR A 390 -10.43 -4.23 0.94
N ILE A 391 -10.66 -4.96 2.02
CA ILE A 391 -10.49 -6.42 2.07
C ILE A 391 -11.86 -7.03 1.71
N TYR A 392 -11.85 -7.98 0.79
CA TYR A 392 -13.06 -8.68 0.36
C TYR A 392 -12.85 -10.20 0.41
N ASP A 393 -13.78 -10.86 1.08
CA ASP A 393 -13.85 -12.31 1.16
C ASP A 393 -15.01 -12.82 0.28
N PRO A 394 -14.71 -13.48 -0.85
CA PRO A 394 -15.73 -13.98 -1.76
C PRO A 394 -16.52 -15.18 -1.19
N ALA A 395 -16.02 -15.82 -0.13
CA ALA A 395 -16.72 -16.92 0.53
C ALA A 395 -17.91 -16.43 1.40
N THR A 396 -17.86 -15.17 1.84
CA THR A 396 -18.87 -14.59 2.73
C THR A 396 -19.41 -13.27 2.21
N PRO A 397 -20.02 -13.21 1.01
CA PRO A 397 -20.56 -11.97 0.46
C PRO A 397 -21.72 -11.44 1.33
N GLU A 398 -21.98 -10.13 1.26
CA GLU A 398 -23.18 -9.55 1.93
C GLU A 398 -24.46 -9.85 1.15
N VAL A 399 -24.41 -9.76 -0.18
CA VAL A 399 -25.52 -10.09 -1.09
C VAL A 399 -25.04 -11.14 -2.08
N ASP A 400 -24.18 -10.75 -3.00
CA ASP A 400 -23.46 -11.58 -3.94
C ASP A 400 -22.22 -10.80 -4.42
N ALA A 401 -21.23 -11.51 -4.97
CA ALA A 401 -19.95 -10.90 -5.32
C ALA A 401 -20.11 -9.73 -6.32
N ALA A 402 -20.97 -9.84 -7.32
CA ALA A 402 -21.11 -8.80 -8.33
C ALA A 402 -21.77 -7.53 -7.74
N THR A 403 -22.79 -7.71 -6.91
CA THR A 403 -23.49 -6.61 -6.23
C THR A 403 -22.60 -5.94 -5.22
N ASP A 404 -21.87 -6.72 -4.40
CA ASP A 404 -20.96 -6.22 -3.39
C ASP A 404 -19.82 -5.40 -4.04
N LEU A 405 -19.15 -5.95 -5.06
CA LEU A 405 -18.04 -5.29 -5.73
C LEU A 405 -18.47 -4.01 -6.46
N LYS A 406 -19.63 -4.01 -7.09
CA LYS A 406 -20.20 -2.79 -7.67
C LYS A 406 -20.39 -1.70 -6.62
N LYS A 407 -20.86 -2.07 -5.43
CA LYS A 407 -21.04 -1.13 -4.32
C LYS A 407 -19.70 -0.62 -3.80
N LEU A 408 -18.75 -1.51 -3.57
CA LEU A 408 -17.40 -1.16 -3.10
C LEU A 408 -16.68 -0.24 -4.07
N ALA A 409 -16.86 -0.44 -5.37
CA ALA A 409 -16.27 0.40 -6.42
C ALA A 409 -16.77 1.86 -6.42
N GLU A 410 -17.82 2.22 -5.66
CA GLU A 410 -18.17 3.63 -5.46
C GLU A 410 -17.08 4.41 -4.71
N VAL A 411 -16.33 3.72 -3.84
CA VAL A 411 -15.37 4.32 -2.89
C VAL A 411 -13.94 3.86 -3.14
N PHE A 412 -13.74 2.58 -3.36
CA PHE A 412 -12.42 1.97 -3.38
C PHE A 412 -11.86 1.83 -4.79
N GLY A 413 -10.56 2.08 -4.93
CA GLY A 413 -9.79 1.83 -6.15
C GLY A 413 -8.99 0.54 -6.11
N GLN A 414 -8.95 -0.13 -4.94
CA GLN A 414 -8.19 -1.36 -4.74
C GLN A 414 -8.98 -2.36 -3.89
N VAL A 415 -8.77 -3.65 -4.15
CA VAL A 415 -9.36 -4.75 -3.38
C VAL A 415 -8.27 -5.76 -3.02
N TYR A 416 -8.17 -6.07 -1.74
CA TYR A 416 -7.43 -7.22 -1.22
C TYR A 416 -8.38 -8.41 -1.21
N LEU A 417 -8.21 -9.33 -2.15
CA LEU A 417 -9.06 -10.50 -2.32
C LEU A 417 -8.50 -11.66 -1.52
N ARG A 418 -9.24 -12.11 -0.51
CA ARG A 418 -8.86 -13.30 0.26
C ARG A 418 -8.91 -14.54 -0.61
N SER A 419 -7.85 -15.36 -0.50
CA SER A 419 -7.64 -16.57 -1.31
C SER A 419 -7.35 -17.78 -0.42
N GLU A 420 -8.06 -17.93 0.67
CA GLU A 420 -7.98 -19.11 1.54
C GLU A 420 -8.93 -20.22 1.06
#